data_ccc54f0b08554081e3578c7f01838903
#
_entry.id   ccc54f0b08554081e3578c7f01838903
#
_cell.length_a   1.000
_cell.length_b   1.000
_cell.length_c   1.000
_cell.angle_alpha   90.00
_cell.angle_beta   90.00
_cell.angle_gamma   90.00
#
_symmetry.space_group_name_H-M   'P 1'
#
loop_
_entity.id
_entity.type
_entity.pdbx_description
1 polymer ?
#
loop_
_entity_poly.entity_id
_entity_poly.type
_entity_poly.pdbx_seq_one_letter_code
_entity_poly.pdbx_strand_id
1 'polypeptide(L)'
;LLTGKVFQVTWDTGRRCNYDCSYCPAHRHDNFSKHATIEELKANTDFLFEYIDTYMQYRTYKRTSISFTGGEPTVNPNFIPFIQYLKSEYEQKYADRWKGSFALTSNGAMGEKMAQKVMENLGHITVSYHSESDAKLKQQVRDRILQFHTQGPDHGLSVSVNVMFHAAYFDECKDLCEYLDSLKVKYVPRIIGEEPGSRSNFAHQYTESQLDYIKNYWKYKNEKLN
;
A
#
# COMPACT_ATOMS: atom_id res chain seq x y z
N LEU A 1 -5.95 -24.56 -11.43
CA LEU A 1 -5.67 -23.68 -10.28
C LEU A 1 -4.28 -24.00 -9.75
N LEU A 2 -3.29 -23.14 -10.05
CA LEU A 2 -1.93 -23.26 -9.51
C LEU A 2 -1.96 -22.78 -8.04
N THR A 3 -2.21 -23.66 -7.10
CA THR A 3 -2.09 -23.43 -5.66
C THR A 3 -0.61 -23.47 -5.22
N GLY A 4 0.25 -22.73 -5.92
CA GLY A 4 1.65 -22.61 -5.53
C GLY A 4 1.80 -21.57 -4.42
N LYS A 5 2.60 -21.87 -3.40
CA LYS A 5 3.00 -20.89 -2.37
C LYS A 5 3.61 -19.66 -3.05
N VAL A 6 3.29 -18.47 -2.55
CA VAL A 6 3.84 -17.19 -3.02
C VAL A 6 4.95 -16.76 -2.07
N PHE A 7 6.12 -16.45 -2.61
CA PHE A 7 7.20 -15.81 -1.85
C PHE A 7 6.88 -14.31 -1.76
N GLN A 8 6.64 -13.83 -0.55
CA GLN A 8 6.27 -12.44 -0.32
C GLN A 8 7.47 -11.63 0.14
N VAL A 9 7.69 -10.50 -0.51
CA VAL A 9 8.72 -9.52 -0.16
C VAL A 9 8.03 -8.20 0.17
N THR A 10 8.36 -7.64 1.32
CA THR A 10 8.04 -6.25 1.65
C THR A 10 9.31 -5.43 1.53
N TRP A 11 9.32 -4.47 0.62
CA TRP A 11 10.45 -3.58 0.38
C TRP A 11 10.16 -2.21 1.00
N ASP A 12 10.88 -1.90 2.06
CA ASP A 12 10.85 -0.57 2.64
C ASP A 12 11.76 0.36 1.81
N THR A 13 11.16 1.38 1.19
CA THR A 13 11.87 2.31 0.28
C THR A 13 12.46 3.51 1.01
N GLY A 14 12.31 3.58 2.33
CA GLY A 14 12.84 4.64 3.18
C GLY A 14 11.76 5.29 4.05
N ARG A 15 12.19 6.19 4.93
CA ARG A 15 11.36 6.77 5.98
C ARG A 15 10.64 8.05 5.58
N ARG A 16 11.10 8.74 4.54
CA ARG A 16 10.51 10.04 4.15
C ARG A 16 9.05 9.90 3.74
N CYS A 17 8.20 10.76 4.32
CA CYS A 17 6.77 10.78 4.08
C CYS A 17 6.29 12.23 3.94
N ASN A 18 5.24 12.45 3.16
CA ASN A 18 4.54 13.73 3.04
C ASN A 18 3.34 13.85 4.01
N TYR A 19 3.06 12.81 4.80
CA TYR A 19 2.10 12.83 5.90
C TYR A 19 2.82 12.86 7.25
N ASP A 20 2.12 13.36 8.24
CA ASP A 20 2.58 13.41 9.63
C ASP A 20 1.53 12.78 10.56
N CYS A 21 1.15 11.53 10.26
CA CYS A 21 0.16 10.79 11.03
C CYS A 21 0.61 10.63 12.48
N SER A 22 -0.23 11.03 13.44
CA SER A 22 0.10 11.04 14.87
C SER A 22 0.39 9.65 15.44
N TYR A 23 -0.21 8.61 14.87
CA TYR A 23 -0.03 7.22 15.28
C TYR A 23 1.12 6.50 14.56
N CYS A 24 1.75 7.14 13.58
CA CYS A 24 2.92 6.57 12.94
C CYS A 24 4.17 6.85 13.80
N PRO A 25 4.92 5.81 14.22
CA PRO A 25 6.07 6.05 15.08
C PRO A 25 7.21 6.75 14.33
N ALA A 26 7.91 7.65 15.03
CA ALA A 26 8.97 8.47 14.45
C ALA A 26 10.14 7.66 13.82
N HIS A 27 10.33 6.41 14.24
CA HIS A 27 11.34 5.55 13.62
C HIS A 27 10.94 5.00 12.26
N ARG A 28 9.64 5.07 11.89
CA ARG A 28 9.11 4.59 10.61
C ARG A 28 8.93 5.68 9.58
N HIS A 29 8.75 6.93 10.00
CA HIS A 29 8.57 8.03 9.06
C HIS A 29 9.16 9.35 9.57
N ASP A 30 9.54 10.19 8.64
CA ASP A 30 9.93 11.59 8.86
C ASP A 30 9.81 12.37 7.55
N ASN A 31 10.05 13.68 7.59
CA ASN A 31 10.00 14.55 6.41
C ASN A 31 11.39 15.06 5.96
N PHE A 32 12.48 14.57 6.57
CA PHE A 32 13.83 15.07 6.36
C PHE A 32 14.86 14.01 5.93
N SER A 33 14.58 12.72 6.09
CA SER A 33 15.48 11.64 5.65
C SER A 33 15.77 11.76 4.16
N LYS A 34 17.01 11.45 3.79
CA LYS A 34 17.40 11.39 2.38
C LYS A 34 16.64 10.27 1.67
N HIS A 35 16.27 10.53 0.43
CA HIS A 35 15.80 9.48 -0.45
C HIS A 35 16.95 8.55 -0.84
N ALA A 36 16.65 7.28 -1.00
CA ALA A 36 17.59 6.35 -1.63
C ALA A 36 17.90 6.82 -3.06
N THR A 37 19.16 6.73 -3.44
CA THR A 37 19.60 7.04 -4.80
C THR A 37 19.17 5.95 -5.78
N ILE A 38 19.18 6.26 -7.05
CA ILE A 38 18.82 5.26 -8.07
C ILE A 38 19.86 4.12 -8.12
N GLU A 39 21.12 4.42 -7.86
CA GLU A 39 22.21 3.45 -7.80
C GLU A 39 22.02 2.46 -6.64
N GLU A 40 21.68 2.97 -5.45
CA GLU A 40 21.38 2.13 -4.29
C GLU A 40 20.17 1.22 -4.55
N LEU A 41 19.10 1.77 -5.14
CA LEU A 41 17.90 1.03 -5.46
C LEU A 41 18.16 -0.08 -6.51
N LYS A 42 19.00 0.20 -7.52
CA LYS A 42 19.41 -0.79 -8.53
C LYS A 42 20.24 -1.90 -7.91
N ALA A 43 21.26 -1.56 -7.15
CA ALA A 43 22.11 -2.55 -6.47
C ALA A 43 21.31 -3.49 -5.57
N ASN A 44 20.35 -2.92 -4.81
CA ASN A 44 19.45 -3.70 -3.98
C ASN A 44 18.48 -4.59 -4.80
N THR A 45 18.08 -4.16 -6.01
CA THR A 45 17.28 -4.99 -6.92
C THR A 45 18.05 -6.21 -7.38
N ASP A 46 19.27 -6.02 -7.82
CA ASP A 46 20.12 -7.09 -8.31
C ASP A 46 20.34 -8.14 -7.22
N PHE A 47 20.71 -7.69 -6.02
CA PHE A 47 20.86 -8.56 -4.85
C PHE A 47 19.57 -9.33 -4.52
N LEU A 48 18.44 -8.63 -4.49
CA LEU A 48 17.14 -9.25 -4.16
C LEU A 48 16.75 -10.31 -5.19
N PHE A 49 16.94 -10.04 -6.47
CA PHE A 49 16.57 -10.98 -7.52
C PHE A 49 17.44 -12.22 -7.55
N GLU A 50 18.73 -12.08 -7.32
CA GLU A 50 19.64 -13.23 -7.13
C GLU A 50 19.22 -14.07 -5.92
N TYR A 51 18.88 -13.42 -4.82
CA TYR A 51 18.39 -14.11 -3.61
C TYR A 51 17.07 -14.85 -3.90
N ILE A 52 16.09 -14.21 -4.53
CA ILE A 52 14.82 -14.83 -4.89
C ILE A 52 15.05 -16.02 -5.82
N ASP A 53 15.83 -15.85 -6.88
CA ASP A 53 16.10 -16.90 -7.86
C ASP A 53 16.76 -18.12 -7.21
N THR A 54 17.77 -17.89 -6.37
CA THR A 54 18.41 -18.94 -5.58
C THR A 54 17.41 -19.65 -4.67
N TYR A 55 16.58 -18.88 -3.95
CA TYR A 55 15.58 -19.45 -3.05
C TYR A 55 14.52 -20.27 -3.79
N MET A 56 14.08 -19.83 -4.97
CA MET A 56 13.10 -20.52 -5.81
C MET A 56 13.61 -21.88 -6.31
N GLN A 57 14.92 -22.01 -6.53
CA GLN A 57 15.53 -23.28 -6.94
C GLN A 57 15.43 -24.36 -5.85
N TYR A 58 15.48 -23.98 -4.58
CA TYR A 58 15.44 -24.89 -3.44
C TYR A 58 14.02 -25.09 -2.87
N ARG A 59 13.03 -24.36 -3.34
CA ARG A 59 11.66 -24.41 -2.82
C ARG A 59 10.63 -24.59 -3.95
N THR A 60 9.46 -25.05 -3.57
CA THR A 60 8.35 -25.25 -4.51
C THR A 60 7.59 -23.96 -4.90
N TYR A 61 8.16 -22.80 -4.57
CA TYR A 61 7.58 -21.52 -4.96
C TYR A 61 7.83 -21.26 -6.45
N LYS A 62 6.79 -20.79 -7.14
CA LYS A 62 6.85 -20.40 -8.55
C LYS A 62 6.37 -18.97 -8.76
N ARG A 63 6.04 -18.28 -7.66
CA ARG A 63 5.46 -16.92 -7.68
C ARG A 63 6.11 -16.09 -6.60
N THR A 64 6.37 -14.83 -6.92
CA THR A 64 6.84 -13.80 -5.99
C THR A 64 5.90 -12.60 -6.04
N SER A 65 5.63 -12.01 -4.89
CA SER A 65 4.95 -10.72 -4.76
C SER A 65 5.87 -9.75 -4.03
N ILE A 66 6.26 -8.67 -4.69
CA ILE A 66 7.08 -7.60 -4.10
C ILE A 66 6.18 -6.40 -3.87
N SER A 67 6.02 -6.00 -2.61
CA SER A 67 5.22 -4.85 -2.21
C SER A 67 6.12 -3.74 -1.67
N PHE A 68 6.10 -2.59 -2.32
CA PHE A 68 6.84 -1.41 -1.92
C PHE A 68 6.06 -0.63 -0.87
N THR A 69 6.74 -0.23 0.20
CA THR A 69 6.21 0.53 1.32
C THR A 69 7.31 1.42 1.92
N GLY A 70 7.11 1.95 3.10
CA GLY A 70 8.06 2.79 3.84
C GLY A 70 7.33 3.96 4.49
N GLY A 71 7.91 5.16 4.46
CA GLY A 71 7.16 6.38 4.70
C GLY A 71 6.12 6.55 3.59
N GLU A 72 6.46 7.29 2.54
CA GLU A 72 5.64 7.32 1.31
C GLU A 72 6.55 7.12 0.08
N PRO A 73 6.49 5.96 -0.60
CA PRO A 73 7.38 5.67 -1.72
C PRO A 73 7.30 6.69 -2.85
N THR A 74 6.12 7.25 -3.11
CA THR A 74 5.89 8.16 -4.26
C THR A 74 6.48 9.55 -4.08
N VAL A 75 6.97 9.91 -2.89
CA VAL A 75 7.70 11.18 -2.69
C VAL A 75 9.17 11.08 -3.12
N ASN A 76 9.70 9.86 -3.30
CA ASN A 76 11.04 9.68 -3.84
C ASN A 76 11.02 9.92 -5.36
N PRO A 77 11.75 10.92 -5.88
CA PRO A 77 11.80 11.18 -7.32
C PRO A 77 12.37 10.00 -8.13
N ASN A 78 13.14 9.13 -7.49
CA ASN A 78 13.73 7.94 -8.09
C ASN A 78 12.77 6.73 -8.09
N PHE A 79 11.59 6.81 -7.47
CA PHE A 79 10.69 5.66 -7.32
C PHE A 79 10.26 5.08 -8.68
N ILE A 80 9.76 5.90 -9.59
CA ILE A 80 9.33 5.40 -10.91
C ILE A 80 10.50 4.91 -11.77
N PRO A 81 11.63 5.65 -11.91
CA PRO A 81 12.82 5.10 -12.57
C PRO A 81 13.29 3.77 -12.00
N PHE A 82 13.21 3.61 -10.68
CA PHE A 82 13.52 2.38 -10.00
C PHE A 82 12.57 1.24 -10.37
N ILE A 83 11.24 1.46 -10.34
CA ILE A 83 10.27 0.43 -10.73
C ILE A 83 10.44 0.01 -12.19
N GLN A 84 10.73 0.94 -13.07
CA GLN A 84 11.00 0.67 -14.48
C GLN A 84 12.25 -0.21 -14.66
N TYR A 85 13.33 0.12 -13.95
CA TYR A 85 14.52 -0.71 -13.92
C TYR A 85 14.23 -2.12 -13.40
N LEU A 86 13.57 -2.23 -12.26
CA LEU A 86 13.22 -3.50 -11.62
C LEU A 86 12.37 -4.38 -12.54
N LYS A 87 11.39 -3.81 -13.24
CA LYS A 87 10.58 -4.54 -14.23
C LYS A 87 11.42 -5.02 -15.41
N SER A 88 12.27 -4.16 -15.95
CA SER A 88 13.16 -4.52 -17.05
C SER A 88 14.10 -5.66 -16.69
N GLU A 89 14.72 -5.60 -15.51
CA GLU A 89 15.59 -6.68 -15.00
C GLU A 89 14.80 -7.98 -14.81
N TYR A 90 13.61 -7.90 -14.24
CA TYR A 90 12.74 -9.05 -14.09
C TYR A 90 12.38 -9.68 -15.44
N GLU A 91 11.91 -8.89 -16.39
CA GLU A 91 11.47 -9.34 -17.71
C GLU A 91 12.62 -9.98 -18.51
N GLN A 92 13.81 -9.41 -18.42
CA GLN A 92 14.99 -9.89 -19.18
C GLN A 92 15.64 -11.13 -18.58
N LYS A 93 15.63 -11.29 -17.25
CA LYS A 93 16.47 -12.31 -16.60
C LYS A 93 15.68 -13.37 -15.85
N TYR A 94 14.43 -13.09 -15.43
CA TYR A 94 13.74 -13.93 -14.44
C TYR A 94 12.30 -14.32 -14.81
N ALA A 95 11.68 -13.68 -15.80
CA ALA A 95 10.26 -13.92 -16.14
C ALA A 95 9.97 -15.36 -16.57
N ASP A 96 10.93 -16.04 -17.17
CA ASP A 96 10.85 -17.44 -17.57
C ASP A 96 11.03 -18.42 -16.40
N ARG A 97 11.57 -17.95 -15.27
CA ARG A 97 11.91 -18.78 -14.10
C ARG A 97 10.81 -18.74 -13.04
N TRP A 98 10.26 -17.58 -12.78
CA TRP A 98 9.21 -17.39 -11.77
C TRP A 98 8.30 -16.21 -12.12
N LYS A 99 7.07 -16.24 -11.59
CA LYS A 99 6.06 -15.24 -11.85
C LYS A 99 6.14 -14.11 -10.82
N GLY A 100 6.55 -12.91 -11.25
CA GLY A 100 6.62 -11.71 -10.43
C GLY A 100 5.31 -10.92 -10.44
N SER A 101 4.99 -10.31 -9.31
CA SER A 101 3.98 -9.25 -9.19
C SER A 101 4.52 -8.11 -8.35
N PHE A 102 4.26 -6.88 -8.77
CA PHE A 102 4.78 -5.66 -8.14
C PHE A 102 3.61 -4.82 -7.66
N ALA A 103 3.63 -4.50 -6.37
CA ALA A 103 2.57 -3.78 -5.69
C ALA A 103 3.11 -2.59 -4.90
N LEU A 104 2.27 -1.60 -4.67
CA LEU A 104 2.57 -0.40 -3.88
C LEU A 104 1.59 -0.28 -2.73
N THR A 105 2.09 0.05 -1.54
CA THR A 105 1.29 0.62 -0.44
C THR A 105 1.63 2.10 -0.34
N SER A 106 0.63 2.96 -0.46
CA SER A 106 0.77 4.42 -0.51
C SER A 106 -0.35 5.11 0.27
N ASN A 107 -0.08 6.28 0.80
CA ASN A 107 -1.13 7.14 1.38
C ASN A 107 -2.06 7.77 0.31
N GLY A 108 -1.76 7.59 -0.97
CA GLY A 108 -2.57 8.07 -2.09
C GLY A 108 -2.49 9.57 -2.38
N ALA A 109 -1.76 10.35 -1.58
CA ALA A 109 -1.61 11.80 -1.78
C ALA A 109 -0.56 12.14 -2.85
N MET A 110 -0.68 11.52 -4.00
CA MET A 110 0.18 11.77 -5.15
C MET A 110 -0.51 12.62 -6.20
N GLY A 111 0.29 13.41 -6.95
CA GLY A 111 -0.22 14.16 -8.09
C GLY A 111 -0.62 13.26 -9.25
N GLU A 112 -1.44 13.79 -10.17
CA GLU A 112 -2.00 13.03 -11.30
C GLU A 112 -0.94 12.36 -12.17
N LYS A 113 0.15 13.09 -12.49
CA LYS A 113 1.26 12.53 -13.28
C LYS A 113 1.92 11.32 -12.60
N MET A 114 2.01 11.32 -11.27
CA MET A 114 2.55 10.20 -10.52
C MET A 114 1.55 9.04 -10.52
N ALA A 115 0.26 9.31 -10.33
CA ALA A 115 -0.78 8.29 -10.38
C ALA A 115 -0.83 7.59 -11.75
N GLN A 116 -0.71 8.33 -12.84
CA GLN A 116 -0.61 7.76 -14.18
C GLN A 116 0.59 6.81 -14.31
N LYS A 117 1.78 7.25 -13.85
CA LYS A 117 2.98 6.40 -13.88
C LYS A 117 2.85 5.16 -12.99
N VAL A 118 2.16 5.27 -11.86
CA VAL A 118 1.86 4.10 -11.00
C VAL A 118 0.98 3.10 -11.76
N MET A 119 -0.08 3.55 -12.45
CA MET A 119 -0.94 2.69 -13.26
C MET A 119 -0.18 1.97 -14.38
N GLU A 120 0.72 2.66 -15.06
CA GLU A 120 1.52 2.11 -16.17
C GLU A 120 2.57 1.08 -15.72
N ASN A 121 3.00 1.12 -14.45
CA ASN A 121 4.16 0.36 -14.02
C ASN A 121 3.90 -0.72 -12.96
N LEU A 122 2.75 -0.70 -12.29
CA LEU A 122 2.45 -1.62 -11.18
C LEU A 122 1.18 -2.43 -11.47
N GLY A 123 1.09 -3.63 -10.88
CA GLY A 123 -0.07 -4.51 -11.01
C GLY A 123 -1.09 -4.34 -9.88
N HIS A 124 -0.68 -3.74 -8.76
CA HIS A 124 -1.58 -3.50 -7.63
C HIS A 124 -1.16 -2.27 -6.84
N ILE A 125 -2.15 -1.52 -6.35
CA ILE A 125 -1.95 -0.50 -5.33
C ILE A 125 -2.89 -0.71 -4.15
N THR A 126 -2.34 -0.64 -2.94
CA THR A 126 -3.11 -0.52 -1.70
C THR A 126 -3.02 0.92 -1.23
N VAL A 127 -4.13 1.64 -1.26
CA VAL A 127 -4.20 3.01 -0.72
C VAL A 127 -4.54 2.95 0.75
N SER A 128 -3.69 3.51 1.60
CA SER A 128 -3.96 3.67 3.03
C SER A 128 -4.64 5.02 3.25
N TYR A 129 -5.93 5.00 3.59
CA TYR A 129 -6.68 6.23 3.89
C TYR A 129 -6.48 6.63 5.35
N HIS A 130 -5.95 7.83 5.55
CA HIS A 130 -5.63 8.39 6.85
C HIS A 130 -6.59 9.54 7.17
N SER A 131 -7.53 9.33 8.08
CA SER A 131 -8.60 10.27 8.42
C SER A 131 -8.12 11.55 9.17
N GLU A 132 -6.90 11.54 9.71
CA GLU A 132 -6.28 12.73 10.32
C GLU A 132 -5.87 13.81 9.33
N SER A 133 -5.73 13.47 8.03
CA SER A 133 -5.32 14.44 7.03
C SER A 133 -6.39 15.54 6.84
N ASP A 134 -5.97 16.69 6.32
CA ASP A 134 -6.90 17.77 6.03
C ASP A 134 -7.93 17.41 4.94
N ALA A 135 -9.01 18.16 4.87
CA ALA A 135 -10.13 17.88 3.96
C ALA A 135 -9.70 17.86 2.48
N LYS A 136 -8.74 18.69 2.08
CA LYS A 136 -8.23 18.76 0.70
C LYS A 136 -7.46 17.49 0.35
N LEU A 137 -6.58 17.04 1.23
CA LEU A 137 -5.83 15.80 1.05
C LEU A 137 -6.77 14.58 1.05
N LYS A 138 -7.75 14.53 1.94
CA LYS A 138 -8.75 13.47 1.98
C LYS A 138 -9.53 13.39 0.66
N GLN A 139 -9.95 14.53 0.11
CA GLN A 139 -10.62 14.56 -1.19
C GLN A 139 -9.68 14.09 -2.31
N GLN A 140 -8.44 14.56 -2.35
CA GLN A 140 -7.44 14.12 -3.32
C GLN A 140 -7.24 12.60 -3.28
N VAL A 141 -7.18 12.00 -2.10
CA VAL A 141 -7.03 10.54 -1.95
C VAL A 141 -8.27 9.81 -2.46
N ARG A 142 -9.49 10.30 -2.17
CA ARG A 142 -10.73 9.74 -2.72
C ARG A 142 -10.74 9.79 -4.25
N ASP A 143 -10.33 10.91 -4.84
CA ASP A 143 -10.21 11.06 -6.30
C ASP A 143 -9.20 10.09 -6.89
N ARG A 144 -8.06 9.85 -6.21
CA ARG A 144 -7.07 8.85 -6.63
C ARG A 144 -7.60 7.42 -6.54
N ILE A 145 -8.31 7.08 -5.49
CA ILE A 145 -8.96 5.76 -5.38
C ILE A 145 -9.92 5.55 -6.54
N LEU A 146 -10.77 6.54 -6.83
CA LEU A 146 -11.71 6.48 -7.95
C LEU A 146 -10.97 6.35 -9.29
N GLN A 147 -9.91 7.12 -9.50
CA GLN A 147 -9.09 7.06 -10.72
C GLN A 147 -8.46 5.67 -10.88
N PHE A 148 -7.83 5.12 -9.86
CA PHE A 148 -7.25 3.77 -9.91
C PHE A 148 -8.31 2.69 -10.14
N HIS A 149 -9.50 2.88 -9.59
CA HIS A 149 -10.59 1.93 -9.79
C HIS A 149 -11.15 1.95 -11.22
N THR A 150 -11.29 3.14 -11.81
CA THR A 150 -11.92 3.31 -13.13
C THR A 150 -10.95 3.15 -14.29
N GLN A 151 -9.74 3.67 -14.16
CA GLN A 151 -8.73 3.68 -15.23
C GLN A 151 -7.65 2.59 -15.05
N GLY A 152 -7.41 2.15 -13.81
CA GLY A 152 -6.39 1.14 -13.51
C GLY A 152 -6.52 -0.16 -14.32
N PRO A 153 -7.73 -0.72 -14.49
CA PRO A 153 -7.91 -1.95 -15.27
C PRO A 153 -7.38 -1.88 -16.70
N ASP A 154 -7.44 -0.72 -17.36
CA ASP A 154 -6.92 -0.50 -18.72
C ASP A 154 -5.37 -0.65 -18.77
N HIS A 155 -4.71 -0.49 -17.63
CA HIS A 155 -3.26 -0.66 -17.44
C HIS A 155 -2.89 -1.96 -16.72
N GLY A 156 -3.87 -2.81 -16.39
CA GLY A 156 -3.65 -4.02 -15.59
C GLY A 156 -3.44 -3.77 -14.10
N LEU A 157 -3.70 -2.54 -13.60
CA LEU A 157 -3.64 -2.20 -12.19
C LEU A 157 -4.95 -2.56 -11.49
N SER A 158 -4.84 -3.16 -10.32
CA SER A 158 -5.95 -3.30 -9.36
C SER A 158 -5.73 -2.42 -8.14
N VAL A 159 -6.81 -1.96 -7.51
CA VAL A 159 -6.76 -1.14 -6.30
C VAL A 159 -7.44 -1.83 -5.12
N SER A 160 -6.88 -1.64 -3.93
CA SER A 160 -7.55 -1.91 -2.66
C SER A 160 -7.28 -0.76 -1.69
N VAL A 161 -8.12 -0.64 -0.65
CA VAL A 161 -8.00 0.45 0.34
C VAL A 161 -7.84 -0.14 1.73
N ASN A 162 -6.83 0.29 2.48
CA ASN A 162 -6.78 0.14 3.92
C ASN A 162 -7.47 1.37 4.54
N VAL A 163 -8.62 1.18 5.15
CA VAL A 163 -9.29 2.25 5.91
C VAL A 163 -8.73 2.24 7.33
N MET A 164 -7.87 3.21 7.64
CA MET A 164 -7.24 3.33 8.96
C MET A 164 -8.26 3.93 9.92
N PHE A 165 -8.93 3.08 10.70
CA PHE A 165 -9.96 3.51 11.65
C PHE A 165 -9.34 4.24 12.81
N HIS A 166 -9.35 5.55 12.77
CA HIS A 166 -8.91 6.38 13.87
C HIS A 166 -10.09 6.61 14.83
N ALA A 167 -9.90 6.39 16.12
CA ALA A 167 -11.00 6.45 17.10
C ALA A 167 -11.80 7.77 17.07
N ALA A 168 -11.12 8.91 16.91
CA ALA A 168 -11.76 10.23 16.84
C ALA A 168 -12.48 10.51 15.50
N TYR A 169 -12.17 9.79 14.43
CA TYR A 169 -12.76 9.95 13.10
C TYR A 169 -13.52 8.69 12.66
N PHE A 170 -14.04 7.95 13.63
CA PHE A 170 -14.62 6.62 13.43
C PHE A 170 -15.78 6.63 12.43
N ASP A 171 -16.71 7.59 12.56
CA ASP A 171 -17.87 7.68 11.67
C ASP A 171 -17.47 8.06 10.25
N GLU A 172 -16.48 8.94 10.06
CA GLU A 172 -15.93 9.23 8.74
C GLU A 172 -15.34 7.97 8.07
N CYS A 173 -14.70 7.11 8.85
CA CYS A 173 -14.17 5.84 8.32
C CYS A 173 -15.30 4.88 7.91
N LYS A 174 -16.42 4.86 8.64
CA LYS A 174 -17.61 4.09 8.24
C LYS A 174 -18.21 4.61 6.94
N ASP A 175 -18.41 5.94 6.84
CA ASP A 175 -18.93 6.59 5.64
C ASP A 175 -18.06 6.28 4.42
N LEU A 176 -16.72 6.26 4.61
CA LEU A 176 -15.81 5.86 3.55
C LEU A 176 -16.00 4.39 3.16
N CYS A 177 -16.18 3.48 4.12
CA CYS A 177 -16.44 2.08 3.83
C CYS A 177 -17.74 1.91 3.01
N GLU A 178 -18.81 2.62 3.35
CA GLU A 178 -20.07 2.62 2.60
C GLU A 178 -19.91 3.18 1.18
N TYR A 179 -19.12 4.25 1.03
CA TYR A 179 -18.76 4.80 -0.27
C TYR A 179 -17.97 3.78 -1.12
N LEU A 180 -16.96 3.11 -0.54
CA LEU A 180 -16.18 2.10 -1.24
C LEU A 180 -17.03 0.88 -1.64
N ASP A 181 -18.01 0.50 -0.82
CA ASP A 181 -18.99 -0.54 -1.15
C ASP A 181 -19.83 -0.14 -2.36
N SER A 182 -20.31 1.10 -2.42
CA SER A 182 -21.10 1.60 -3.56
C SER A 182 -20.31 1.54 -4.87
N LEU A 183 -19.00 1.74 -4.81
CA LEU A 183 -18.09 1.64 -5.94
C LEU A 183 -17.61 0.21 -6.22
N LYS A 184 -17.90 -0.76 -5.36
CA LYS A 184 -17.34 -2.13 -5.38
C LYS A 184 -15.82 -2.17 -5.32
N VAL A 185 -15.19 -1.19 -4.69
CA VAL A 185 -13.75 -1.15 -4.41
C VAL A 185 -13.45 -2.06 -3.23
N LYS A 186 -12.45 -2.92 -3.36
CA LYS A 186 -11.99 -3.76 -2.25
C LYS A 186 -11.35 -2.92 -1.15
N TYR A 187 -11.69 -3.17 0.09
CA TYR A 187 -11.07 -2.49 1.23
C TYR A 187 -10.99 -3.38 2.47
N VAL A 188 -10.16 -2.97 3.40
CA VAL A 188 -9.97 -3.63 4.69
C VAL A 188 -9.98 -2.59 5.79
N PRO A 189 -10.92 -2.65 6.75
CA PRO A 189 -10.85 -1.89 7.98
C PRO A 189 -9.60 -2.26 8.78
N ARG A 190 -8.80 -1.27 9.16
CA ARG A 190 -7.59 -1.48 9.95
C ARG A 190 -7.71 -0.79 11.30
N ILE A 191 -7.51 -1.57 12.36
CA ILE A 191 -7.35 -1.04 13.72
C ILE A 191 -5.98 -0.35 13.79
N ILE A 192 -5.95 0.86 14.31
CA ILE A 192 -4.72 1.52 14.69
C ILE A 192 -4.36 1.02 16.08
N GLY A 193 -3.25 0.29 16.19
CA GLY A 193 -2.71 -0.17 17.44
C GLY A 193 -1.82 0.87 18.12
N GLU A 194 -1.61 0.72 19.41
CA GLU A 194 -0.57 1.46 20.11
C GLU A 194 0.81 0.92 19.69
N GLU A 195 1.64 1.78 19.09
CA GLU A 195 3.02 1.43 18.78
C GLU A 195 4.00 2.33 19.57
N PRO A 196 5.08 1.76 20.09
CA PRO A 196 6.11 2.55 20.79
C PRO A 196 6.64 3.69 19.90
N GLY A 197 6.60 4.92 20.42
CA GLY A 197 7.05 6.11 19.69
C GLY A 197 5.98 6.77 18.80
N SER A 198 4.74 6.29 18.80
CA SER A 198 3.64 7.06 18.24
C SER A 198 3.36 8.29 19.12
N ARG A 199 2.98 9.40 18.45
CA ARG A 199 2.72 10.68 19.15
C ARG A 199 1.28 10.84 19.62
N SER A 200 0.38 10.00 19.12
CA SER A 200 -1.04 10.07 19.45
C SER A 200 -1.41 9.12 20.57
N ASN A 201 -2.03 9.71 21.59
CA ASN A 201 -2.72 8.95 22.62
C ASN A 201 -4.21 8.72 22.28
N PHE A 202 -4.71 9.22 21.15
CA PHE A 202 -6.14 9.23 20.81
C PHE A 202 -6.52 8.34 19.64
N ALA A 203 -5.60 8.08 18.72
CA ALA A 203 -5.87 7.31 17.49
C ALA A 203 -6.40 5.90 17.78
N HIS A 204 -5.96 5.29 18.88
CA HIS A 204 -6.29 3.93 19.30
C HIS A 204 -7.21 3.85 20.52
N GLN A 205 -7.71 4.98 21.03
CA GLN A 205 -8.64 5.03 22.17
C GLN A 205 -10.08 4.71 21.73
N TYR A 206 -10.29 3.50 21.27
CA TYR A 206 -11.62 3.03 20.86
C TYR A 206 -12.53 2.77 22.06
N THR A 207 -13.81 3.08 21.90
CA THR A 207 -14.86 2.53 22.76
C THR A 207 -15.07 1.04 22.50
N GLU A 208 -15.69 0.33 23.43
CA GLU A 208 -16.02 -1.08 23.24
C GLU A 208 -16.87 -1.31 21.98
N SER A 209 -17.85 -0.44 21.73
CA SER A 209 -18.71 -0.52 20.55
C SER A 209 -17.94 -0.30 19.23
N GLN A 210 -16.94 0.60 19.22
CA GLN A 210 -16.08 0.79 18.07
C GLN A 210 -15.20 -0.42 17.78
N LEU A 211 -14.61 -1.03 18.81
CA LEU A 211 -13.83 -2.26 18.69
C LEU A 211 -14.68 -3.42 18.21
N ASP A 212 -15.89 -3.56 18.76
CA ASP A 212 -16.83 -4.60 18.33
C ASP A 212 -17.20 -4.43 16.86
N TYR A 213 -17.52 -3.22 16.43
CA TYR A 213 -17.80 -2.90 15.04
C TYR A 213 -16.67 -3.34 14.11
N ILE A 214 -15.41 -2.95 14.40
CA ILE A 214 -14.27 -3.28 13.51
C ILE A 214 -14.01 -4.80 13.51
N LYS A 215 -14.00 -5.45 14.69
CA LYS A 215 -13.75 -6.90 14.82
C LYS A 215 -14.80 -7.74 14.12
N ASN A 216 -16.04 -7.30 14.19
CA ASN A 216 -17.19 -8.00 13.60
C ASN A 216 -17.62 -7.43 12.26
N TYR A 217 -16.83 -6.52 11.68
CA TYR A 217 -17.17 -5.79 10.47
C TYR A 217 -17.69 -6.70 9.33
N TRP A 218 -16.99 -7.77 9.05
CA TRP A 218 -17.37 -8.70 7.98
C TRP A 218 -18.64 -9.48 8.29
N LYS A 219 -18.90 -9.76 9.56
CA LYS A 219 -20.15 -10.38 10.00
C LYS A 219 -21.32 -9.43 9.75
N TYR A 220 -21.23 -8.19 10.22
CA TYR A 220 -22.26 -7.18 10.02
C TYR A 220 -22.51 -6.86 8.55
N LYS A 221 -21.44 -6.84 7.74
CA LYS A 221 -21.56 -6.62 6.29
C LYS A 221 -22.34 -7.77 5.62
N ASN A 222 -22.05 -9.02 5.96
CA ASN A 222 -22.73 -10.16 5.38
C ASN A 222 -24.21 -10.26 5.81
N GLU A 223 -24.52 -9.82 7.03
CA GLU A 223 -25.91 -9.78 7.54
C GLU A 223 -26.76 -8.71 6.83
N LYS A 224 -26.16 -7.62 6.34
CA LYS A 224 -26.87 -6.59 5.55
C LYS A 224 -27.11 -6.98 4.09
N LEU A 225 -26.42 -8.01 3.59
CA LEU A 225 -26.50 -8.47 2.20
C LEU A 225 -27.49 -9.63 2.01
N ASN A 226 -28.00 -10.17 3.11
CA ASN A 226 -29.08 -11.17 3.18
C ASN A 226 -30.40 -10.53 3.58
#